data_79bf79f877461b7dd341729678e9b5e5
#
_entry.id   79bf79f877461b7dd341729678e9b5e5
#
_cell.length_a   1.000
_cell.length_b   1.000
_cell.length_c   1.000
_cell.angle_alpha   90.00
_cell.angle_beta   90.00
_cell.angle_gamma   90.00
#
_symmetry.space_group_name_H-M   'P 1'
#
loop_
_entity.id
_entity.type
_entity.pdbx_description
1 polymer ?
#
loop_
_entity_poly.entity_id
_entity_poly.type
_entity_poly.pdbx_seq_one_letter_code
_entity_poly.pdbx_strand_id
1 'polypeptide(L)'
;MRTLFPIVGVLSLRLLAVALLLLSPPSAPADQATAQPATGATRTAPTGGATTLKITRAGTQPSQKGPADWFTGTVRIDPLFPASAPARAAGAQVTFEPCSRTAWHTHPLGQTLIVISGVGRVQQWGGPVEEIRPGDVVWTPPGVKHWHGAAPTIAMSHLAIQEALDGKMVEWMEKVSDEQYDGRK
;
A
#
# COMPACT_ATOMS: atom_id res chain seq x y z
N MET A 1 -2.65 54.13 46.05
CA MET A 1 -2.08 55.30 45.32
C MET A 1 -1.05 54.84 44.35
N ARG A 2 -1.09 55.37 43.13
CA ARG A 2 -0.22 55.26 41.96
C ARG A 2 -0.44 54.07 41.04
N THR A 3 -1.27 54.34 40.08
CA THR A 3 -1.42 53.74 38.73
C THR A 3 -0.17 53.92 37.90
N LEU A 4 0.20 52.89 37.15
CA LEU A 4 1.03 53.05 35.95
C LEU A 4 0.57 52.05 34.88
N PHE A 5 0.04 52.53 33.77
CA PHE A 5 -0.30 51.79 32.55
C PHE A 5 0.94 51.56 31.70
N PRO A 6 1.05 50.42 31.02
CA PRO A 6 2.09 50.24 30.03
C PRO A 6 1.62 50.58 28.59
N ILE A 7 2.59 50.98 27.85
CA ILE A 7 2.64 51.47 26.49
C ILE A 7 2.27 50.39 25.48
N VAL A 8 1.38 50.71 24.55
CA VAL A 8 1.03 49.90 23.40
C VAL A 8 2.11 50.08 22.33
N GLY A 9 2.82 49.00 22.05
CA GLY A 9 3.78 48.89 20.94
C GLY A 9 3.08 48.43 19.66
N VAL A 10 2.95 49.32 18.68
CA VAL A 10 2.44 49.02 17.34
C VAL A 10 3.53 48.37 16.53
N LEU A 11 3.37 47.08 16.22
CA LEU A 11 4.33 46.34 15.37
C LEU A 11 3.86 46.45 13.91
N SER A 12 4.61 47.21 13.11
CA SER A 12 4.39 47.45 11.69
C SER A 12 4.62 46.13 10.90
N LEU A 13 3.56 45.66 10.25
CA LEU A 13 3.59 44.52 9.30
C LEU A 13 4.19 45.03 7.97
N ARG A 14 5.46 44.69 7.69
CA ARG A 14 6.04 44.92 6.37
C ARG A 14 5.67 43.77 5.45
N LEU A 15 4.83 44.02 4.46
CA LEU A 15 4.60 43.13 3.31
C LEU A 15 5.88 43.07 2.47
N LEU A 16 6.49 41.88 2.40
CA LEU A 16 7.54 41.60 1.42
C LEU A 16 6.89 40.99 0.19
N ALA A 17 6.75 41.79 -0.89
CA ALA A 17 6.34 41.29 -2.19
C ALA A 17 7.52 40.52 -2.81
N VAL A 18 7.42 39.19 -2.90
CA VAL A 18 8.36 38.35 -3.66
C VAL A 18 7.89 38.31 -5.11
N ALA A 19 8.60 39.03 -5.97
CA ALA A 19 8.44 38.96 -7.42
C ALA A 19 8.99 37.63 -7.92
N LEU A 20 8.13 36.71 -8.36
CA LEU A 20 8.49 35.47 -9.00
C LEU A 20 8.87 35.73 -10.46
N LEU A 21 10.18 35.82 -10.75
CA LEU A 21 10.69 35.84 -12.12
C LEU A 21 10.49 34.44 -12.73
N LEU A 22 9.58 34.33 -13.69
CA LEU A 22 9.45 33.16 -14.55
C LEU A 22 10.61 33.14 -15.56
N LEU A 23 11.69 32.41 -15.25
CA LEU A 23 12.68 32.04 -16.27
C LEU A 23 12.11 30.88 -17.08
N SER A 24 11.78 31.15 -18.34
CA SER A 24 11.49 30.11 -19.33
C SER A 24 12.80 29.40 -19.71
N PRO A 25 12.87 28.06 -19.74
CA PRO A 25 14.04 27.36 -20.24
C PRO A 25 14.15 27.53 -21.76
N PRO A 26 15.37 27.55 -22.32
CA PRO A 26 15.57 27.64 -23.77
C PRO A 26 15.11 26.34 -24.44
N SER A 27 14.34 26.48 -25.54
CA SER A 27 13.93 25.38 -26.39
C SER A 27 15.16 24.75 -27.06
N ALA A 28 15.40 23.47 -26.78
CA ALA A 28 16.38 22.68 -27.51
C ALA A 28 15.87 22.39 -28.93
N PRO A 29 16.75 22.36 -29.95
CA PRO A 29 16.33 22.03 -31.31
C PRO A 29 15.89 20.56 -31.38
N ALA A 30 14.76 20.34 -32.06
CA ALA A 30 14.26 19.00 -32.35
C ALA A 30 15.24 18.27 -33.30
N ASP A 31 15.91 17.26 -32.76
CA ASP A 31 16.71 16.34 -33.57
C ASP A 31 15.74 15.45 -34.37
N GLN A 32 15.75 15.61 -35.68
CA GLN A 32 14.98 14.78 -36.60
C GLN A 32 15.64 13.42 -36.68
N ALA A 33 15.24 12.50 -35.81
CA ALA A 33 15.58 11.10 -35.93
C ALA A 33 14.91 10.54 -37.20
N THR A 34 15.70 10.30 -38.22
CA THR A 34 15.31 9.57 -39.44
C THR A 34 14.85 8.16 -39.03
N ALA A 35 13.57 7.88 -39.20
CA ALA A 35 12.99 6.58 -38.97
C ALA A 35 13.57 5.57 -39.98
N GLN A 36 14.40 4.65 -39.49
CA GLN A 36 14.77 3.45 -40.24
C GLN A 36 13.52 2.51 -40.29
N PRO A 37 13.21 1.91 -41.47
CA PRO A 37 12.13 0.95 -41.55
C PRO A 37 12.52 -0.30 -40.76
N ALA A 38 11.77 -0.59 -39.68
CA ALA A 38 11.89 -1.83 -38.92
C ALA A 38 11.50 -2.99 -39.84
N THR A 39 12.47 -3.83 -40.15
CA THR A 39 12.24 -5.13 -40.78
C THR A 39 11.30 -5.95 -39.93
N GLY A 40 10.21 -6.45 -40.57
CA GLY A 40 9.07 -7.09 -39.92
C GLY A 40 9.44 -8.29 -39.05
N ALA A 41 9.40 -8.08 -37.73
CA ALA A 41 9.17 -9.17 -36.81
C ALA A 41 7.67 -9.38 -36.77
N THR A 42 7.21 -10.45 -37.35
CA THR A 42 5.82 -10.93 -37.23
C THR A 42 5.55 -11.20 -35.76
N ARG A 43 4.94 -10.23 -35.08
CA ARG A 43 4.47 -10.39 -33.70
C ARG A 43 3.28 -11.34 -33.78
N THR A 44 3.50 -12.64 -33.55
CA THR A 44 2.42 -13.60 -33.31
C THR A 44 1.63 -13.09 -32.12
N ALA A 45 0.40 -12.65 -32.36
CA ALA A 45 -0.53 -12.29 -31.32
C ALA A 45 -0.74 -13.51 -30.40
N PRO A 46 -0.82 -13.36 -29.08
CA PRO A 46 -1.11 -14.47 -28.18
C PRO A 46 -2.50 -14.99 -28.53
N THR A 47 -2.58 -16.23 -28.97
CA THR A 47 -3.83 -16.94 -29.25
C THR A 47 -4.57 -17.16 -27.93
N GLY A 48 -5.76 -16.56 -27.78
CA GLY A 48 -6.77 -17.05 -26.85
C GLY A 48 -6.98 -16.30 -25.54
N GLY A 49 -6.67 -14.99 -25.45
CA GLY A 49 -7.14 -14.15 -24.33
C GLY A 49 -8.59 -13.70 -24.54
N ALA A 50 -9.41 -13.69 -23.47
CA ALA A 50 -10.75 -13.13 -23.51
C ALA A 50 -10.71 -11.68 -24.06
N THR A 51 -11.41 -11.42 -25.16
CA THR A 51 -11.47 -10.11 -25.81
C THR A 51 -12.54 -9.21 -25.20
N THR A 52 -13.27 -9.71 -24.18
CA THR A 52 -14.37 -9.01 -23.53
C THR A 52 -14.03 -8.63 -22.10
N LEU A 53 -14.52 -7.47 -21.68
CA LEU A 53 -14.40 -6.95 -20.31
C LEU A 53 -15.09 -7.91 -19.33
N LYS A 54 -14.38 -8.33 -18.26
CA LYS A 54 -14.94 -9.15 -17.19
C LYS A 54 -15.22 -8.29 -15.96
N ILE A 55 -16.46 -8.29 -15.48
CA ILE A 55 -16.85 -7.64 -14.23
C ILE A 55 -17.16 -8.72 -13.20
N THR A 56 -16.37 -8.75 -12.11
CA THR A 56 -16.71 -9.54 -10.92
C THR A 56 -17.45 -8.64 -9.95
N ARG A 57 -18.73 -8.92 -9.72
CA ARG A 57 -19.57 -8.09 -8.85
C ARG A 57 -19.23 -8.31 -7.39
N ALA A 58 -19.27 -7.24 -6.60
CA ALA A 58 -19.10 -7.34 -5.15
C ALA A 58 -20.11 -8.33 -4.53
N GLY A 59 -19.65 -9.13 -3.56
CA GLY A 59 -20.49 -10.12 -2.88
C GLY A 59 -20.75 -11.40 -3.67
N THR A 60 -20.19 -11.59 -4.87
CA THR A 60 -20.38 -12.82 -5.65
C THR A 60 -19.34 -13.91 -5.33
N GLN A 61 -18.28 -13.57 -4.62
CA GLN A 61 -17.28 -14.52 -4.13
C GLN A 61 -17.48 -14.75 -2.63
N PRO A 62 -17.39 -16.01 -2.16
CA PRO A 62 -17.57 -16.31 -0.74
C PRO A 62 -16.41 -15.74 0.08
N SER A 63 -16.75 -15.14 1.21
CA SER A 63 -15.77 -14.78 2.24
C SER A 63 -15.15 -16.03 2.84
N GLN A 64 -13.89 -15.94 3.22
CA GLN A 64 -13.12 -17.01 3.84
C GLN A 64 -12.66 -16.58 5.24
N LYS A 65 -12.63 -17.52 6.19
CA LYS A 65 -11.97 -17.31 7.47
C LYS A 65 -10.46 -17.44 7.27
N GLY A 66 -9.71 -16.49 7.82
CA GLY A 66 -8.25 -16.57 7.82
C GLY A 66 -7.77 -17.84 8.56
N PRO A 67 -6.91 -18.68 7.94
CA PRO A 67 -6.40 -19.88 8.57
C PRO A 67 -5.64 -19.57 9.87
N ALA A 68 -5.89 -20.39 10.91
CA ALA A 68 -5.26 -20.18 12.21
C ALA A 68 -3.73 -20.29 12.17
N ASP A 69 -3.16 -20.98 11.20
CA ASP A 69 -1.71 -21.06 11.03
C ASP A 69 -1.07 -19.74 10.61
N TRP A 70 -1.80 -18.91 9.88
CA TRP A 70 -1.31 -17.66 9.29
C TRP A 70 -1.77 -16.40 10.03
N PHE A 71 -2.80 -16.53 10.88
CA PHE A 71 -3.40 -15.40 11.58
C PHE A 71 -3.57 -15.67 13.08
N THR A 72 -3.39 -14.63 13.88
CA THR A 72 -3.80 -14.58 15.28
C THR A 72 -5.10 -13.79 15.36
N GLY A 73 -6.07 -14.27 16.15
CA GLY A 73 -7.39 -13.64 16.29
C GLY A 73 -8.35 -14.00 15.15
N THR A 74 -9.31 -13.12 14.89
CA THR A 74 -10.36 -13.32 13.87
C THR A 74 -10.08 -12.46 12.65
N VAL A 75 -9.94 -13.13 11.51
CA VAL A 75 -9.66 -12.46 10.22
C VAL A 75 -10.61 -13.01 9.16
N ARG A 76 -11.19 -12.12 8.35
CA ARG A 76 -11.98 -12.43 7.17
C ARG A 76 -11.21 -12.01 5.92
N ILE A 77 -11.22 -12.89 4.92
CA ILE A 77 -10.60 -12.67 3.61
C ILE A 77 -11.70 -12.72 2.56
N ASP A 78 -11.86 -11.63 1.83
CA ASP A 78 -12.78 -11.49 0.71
C ASP A 78 -11.95 -11.42 -0.58
N PRO A 79 -11.85 -12.52 -1.38
CA PRO A 79 -11.10 -12.52 -2.64
C PRO A 79 -11.68 -11.50 -3.62
N LEU A 80 -10.81 -10.76 -4.33
CA LEU A 80 -11.23 -9.79 -5.34
C LEU A 80 -10.93 -10.29 -6.75
N PHE A 81 -9.68 -10.64 -6.99
CA PHE A 81 -9.25 -11.18 -8.28
C PHE A 81 -8.02 -12.08 -8.10
N PRO A 82 -7.98 -13.24 -8.81
CA PRO A 82 -6.80 -14.10 -8.86
C PRO A 82 -5.78 -13.57 -9.86
N ALA A 83 -4.52 -14.00 -9.71
CA ALA A 83 -3.54 -13.86 -10.77
C ALA A 83 -4.02 -14.64 -12.02
N SER A 84 -3.95 -14.01 -13.19
CA SER A 84 -4.39 -14.59 -14.47
C SER A 84 -3.39 -14.24 -15.57
N ALA A 85 -2.69 -15.23 -16.07
CA ALA A 85 -1.65 -15.04 -17.09
C ALA A 85 -2.15 -14.20 -18.28
N PRO A 86 -1.32 -13.26 -18.81
CA PRO A 86 0.07 -12.98 -18.41
C PRO A 86 0.20 -12.10 -17.15
N ALA A 87 -0.91 -11.57 -16.60
CA ALA A 87 -0.92 -10.80 -15.37
C ALA A 87 -0.63 -11.73 -14.16
N ARG A 88 0.16 -11.23 -13.21
CA ARG A 88 0.57 -11.97 -12.01
C ARG A 88 -0.07 -11.43 -10.73
N ALA A 89 -0.67 -10.25 -10.81
CA ALA A 89 -1.29 -9.59 -9.66
C ALA A 89 -2.54 -10.34 -9.19
N ALA A 90 -2.66 -10.49 -7.88
CA ALA A 90 -3.87 -10.95 -7.20
C ALA A 90 -4.22 -9.96 -6.09
N GLY A 91 -5.50 -9.91 -5.73
CA GLY A 91 -5.96 -9.01 -4.69
C GLY A 91 -7.06 -9.62 -3.82
N ALA A 92 -7.06 -9.22 -2.55
CA ALA A 92 -8.12 -9.54 -1.59
C ALA A 92 -8.36 -8.34 -0.67
N GLN A 93 -9.59 -8.21 -0.21
CA GLN A 93 -9.87 -7.38 0.95
C GLN A 93 -9.72 -8.25 2.20
N VAL A 94 -8.97 -7.77 3.18
CA VAL A 94 -8.75 -8.48 4.43
C VAL A 94 -9.22 -7.62 5.57
N THR A 95 -10.10 -8.18 6.40
CA THR A 95 -10.65 -7.52 7.58
C THR A 95 -10.15 -8.23 8.83
N PHE A 96 -9.54 -7.47 9.72
CA PHE A 96 -9.01 -7.90 11.01
C PHE A 96 -9.90 -7.36 12.12
N GLU A 97 -10.39 -8.23 12.99
CA GLU A 97 -11.00 -7.80 14.26
C GLU A 97 -9.93 -7.20 15.20
N PRO A 98 -10.30 -6.43 16.24
CA PRO A 98 -9.34 -5.89 17.18
C PRO A 98 -8.34 -6.94 17.69
N CYS A 99 -7.07 -6.56 17.83
CA CYS A 99 -5.93 -7.42 18.20
C CYS A 99 -5.54 -8.48 17.16
N SER A 100 -6.32 -8.66 16.08
CA SER A 100 -6.02 -9.68 15.07
C SER A 100 -4.87 -9.23 14.15
N ARG A 101 -4.02 -10.18 13.76
CA ARG A 101 -2.81 -9.91 12.98
C ARG A 101 -2.36 -11.11 12.16
N THR A 102 -1.56 -10.87 11.13
CA THR A 102 -0.86 -11.93 10.41
C THR A 102 0.26 -12.54 11.24
N ALA A 103 0.72 -13.73 10.87
CA ALA A 103 2.07 -14.18 11.19
C ALA A 103 3.10 -13.28 10.49
N TRP A 104 4.39 -13.38 10.86
CA TRP A 104 5.48 -12.86 10.05
C TRP A 104 5.46 -13.54 8.69
N HIS A 105 5.73 -12.78 7.63
CA HIS A 105 5.74 -13.31 6.28
C HIS A 105 6.54 -12.43 5.32
N THR A 106 6.82 -12.97 4.13
CA THR A 106 7.45 -12.25 3.02
C THR A 106 6.66 -12.45 1.73
N HIS A 107 6.88 -11.57 0.76
CA HIS A 107 6.35 -11.70 -0.60
C HIS A 107 7.50 -11.67 -1.60
N PRO A 108 7.56 -12.60 -2.59
CA PRO A 108 8.67 -12.69 -3.53
C PRO A 108 8.78 -11.45 -4.44
N LEU A 109 7.67 -10.77 -4.72
CA LEU A 109 7.62 -9.57 -5.56
C LEU A 109 7.09 -8.34 -4.80
N GLY A 110 7.05 -8.41 -3.46
CA GLY A 110 6.52 -7.35 -2.60
C GLY A 110 5.01 -7.37 -2.48
N GLN A 111 4.49 -6.47 -1.63
CA GLN A 111 3.06 -6.32 -1.36
C GLN A 111 2.70 -4.86 -1.23
N THR A 112 1.55 -4.48 -1.79
CA THR A 112 0.90 -3.20 -1.53
C THR A 112 -0.33 -3.42 -0.67
N LEU A 113 -0.43 -2.68 0.44
CA LEU A 113 -1.66 -2.57 1.24
C LEU A 113 -2.26 -1.19 1.03
N ILE A 114 -3.58 -1.12 0.87
CA ILE A 114 -4.34 0.14 0.85
C ILE A 114 -5.37 0.05 1.95
N VAL A 115 -5.21 0.86 3.00
CA VAL A 115 -6.13 0.84 4.14
C VAL A 115 -7.47 1.45 3.74
N ILE A 116 -8.57 0.72 4.00
CA ILE A 116 -9.93 1.13 3.62
C ILE A 116 -10.67 1.69 4.84
N SER A 117 -10.55 1.04 5.99
CA SER A 117 -11.28 1.43 7.19
C SER A 117 -10.58 1.02 8.48
N GLY A 118 -10.93 1.68 9.58
CA GLY A 118 -10.44 1.36 10.91
C GLY A 118 -9.05 1.89 11.20
N VAL A 119 -8.33 1.22 12.09
CA VAL A 119 -6.95 1.54 12.48
C VAL A 119 -6.14 0.26 12.49
N GLY A 120 -5.05 0.25 11.75
CA GLY A 120 -4.14 -0.89 11.66
C GLY A 120 -2.76 -0.62 12.23
N ARG A 121 -1.98 -1.68 12.28
CA ARG A 121 -0.56 -1.69 12.62
C ARG A 121 0.22 -2.49 11.58
N VAL A 122 1.42 -2.05 11.29
CA VAL A 122 2.37 -2.75 10.43
C VAL A 122 3.76 -2.67 11.05
N GLN A 123 4.57 -3.69 10.84
CA GLN A 123 5.96 -3.66 11.27
C GLN A 123 6.83 -4.46 10.30
N GLN A 124 7.94 -3.87 9.89
CA GLN A 124 9.05 -4.59 9.28
C GLN A 124 9.90 -5.21 10.39
N TRP A 125 10.45 -6.41 10.17
CA TRP A 125 11.33 -7.08 11.13
C TRP A 125 12.49 -6.16 11.57
N GLY A 126 12.62 -5.98 12.87
CA GLY A 126 13.63 -5.12 13.49
C GLY A 126 13.30 -3.63 13.49
N GLY A 127 12.23 -3.20 12.82
CA GLY A 127 11.75 -1.83 12.81
C GLY A 127 10.73 -1.53 13.92
N PRO A 128 10.25 -0.28 14.00
CA PRO A 128 9.15 0.10 14.88
C PRO A 128 7.81 -0.46 14.39
N VAL A 129 6.83 -0.54 15.29
CA VAL A 129 5.42 -0.73 14.92
C VAL A 129 4.86 0.61 14.49
N GLU A 130 4.36 0.68 13.26
CA GLU A 130 3.76 1.89 12.69
C GLU A 130 2.23 1.74 12.66
N GLU A 131 1.52 2.81 13.01
CA GLU A 131 0.06 2.88 12.86
C GLU A 131 -0.29 3.26 11.43
N ILE A 132 -1.32 2.61 10.87
CA ILE A 132 -1.83 2.88 9.52
C ILE A 132 -3.33 3.16 9.55
N ARG A 133 -3.79 4.10 8.72
CA ARG A 133 -5.15 4.65 8.71
C ARG A 133 -5.75 4.67 7.30
N PRO A 134 -7.08 4.83 7.16
CA PRO A 134 -7.74 4.89 5.86
C PRO A 134 -7.12 5.91 4.92
N GLY A 135 -6.78 5.46 3.71
CA GLY A 135 -6.07 6.22 2.68
C GLY A 135 -4.56 5.99 2.66
N ASP A 136 -3.97 5.41 3.71
CA ASP A 136 -2.56 5.06 3.69
C ASP A 136 -2.29 3.92 2.71
N VAL A 137 -1.16 4.03 2.02
CA VAL A 137 -0.61 3.00 1.13
C VAL A 137 0.72 2.53 1.70
N VAL A 138 0.78 1.25 2.05
CA VAL A 138 2.00 0.61 2.56
C VAL A 138 2.60 -0.23 1.45
N TRP A 139 3.84 0.07 1.07
CA TRP A 139 4.62 -0.76 0.16
C TRP A 139 5.66 -1.55 0.94
N THR A 140 5.55 -2.87 0.88
CA THR A 140 6.56 -3.80 1.41
C THR A 140 7.39 -4.34 0.25
N PRO A 141 8.70 -4.04 0.17
CA PRO A 141 9.57 -4.53 -0.90
C PRO A 141 9.71 -6.06 -0.92
N PRO A 142 10.14 -6.65 -2.05
CA PRO A 142 10.39 -8.09 -2.18
C PRO A 142 11.29 -8.63 -1.07
N GLY A 143 10.88 -9.76 -0.47
CA GLY A 143 11.63 -10.47 0.55
C GLY A 143 11.68 -9.80 1.93
N VAL A 144 11.08 -8.64 2.11
CA VAL A 144 11.04 -7.96 3.41
C VAL A 144 10.09 -8.69 4.34
N LYS A 145 10.62 -9.20 5.47
CA LYS A 145 9.85 -9.84 6.53
C LYS A 145 9.06 -8.79 7.30
N HIS A 146 7.73 -8.97 7.36
CA HIS A 146 6.82 -8.02 7.98
C HIS A 146 5.56 -8.71 8.50
N TRP A 147 4.77 -7.99 9.28
CA TRP A 147 3.41 -8.33 9.64
C TRP A 147 2.52 -7.10 9.60
N HIS A 148 1.21 -7.32 9.50
CA HIS A 148 0.18 -6.28 9.63
C HIS A 148 -1.07 -6.83 10.30
N GLY A 149 -1.90 -5.94 10.85
CA GLY A 149 -3.13 -6.31 11.55
C GLY A 149 -3.89 -5.10 12.06
N ALA A 150 -4.93 -5.35 12.85
CA ALA A 150 -5.74 -4.32 13.47
C ALA A 150 -5.05 -3.72 14.72
N ALA A 151 -5.48 -2.54 15.12
CA ALA A 151 -5.14 -1.96 16.42
C ALA A 151 -5.79 -2.77 17.58
N PRO A 152 -5.37 -2.53 18.85
CA PRO A 152 -5.88 -3.33 19.98
C PRO A 152 -7.39 -3.23 20.20
N THR A 153 -8.01 -2.10 19.89
CA THR A 153 -9.42 -1.83 20.19
C THR A 153 -10.27 -1.48 18.97
N ILE A 154 -9.64 -1.34 17.80
CA ILE A 154 -10.31 -0.91 16.55
C ILE A 154 -9.96 -1.92 15.46
N ALA A 155 -10.97 -2.47 14.79
CA ALA A 155 -10.81 -3.32 13.63
C ALA A 155 -10.16 -2.55 12.47
N MET A 156 -9.56 -3.26 11.53
CA MET A 156 -8.98 -2.67 10.32
C MET A 156 -9.32 -3.49 9.10
N SER A 157 -9.60 -2.82 8.00
CA SER A 157 -9.73 -3.47 6.69
C SER A 157 -8.82 -2.79 5.67
N HIS A 158 -8.14 -3.60 4.86
CA HIS A 158 -7.30 -3.12 3.77
C HIS A 158 -7.49 -3.97 2.51
N LEU A 159 -7.11 -3.42 1.36
CA LEU A 159 -6.81 -4.19 0.15
C LEU A 159 -5.37 -4.70 0.25
N ALA A 160 -5.17 -5.99 0.01
CA ALA A 160 -3.85 -6.58 -0.18
C ALA A 160 -3.68 -6.92 -1.65
N ILE A 161 -2.62 -6.41 -2.27
CA ILE A 161 -2.28 -6.64 -3.67
C ILE A 161 -0.85 -7.14 -3.73
N GLN A 162 -0.63 -8.31 -4.33
CA GLN A 162 0.68 -8.91 -4.51
C GLN A 162 0.75 -9.67 -5.83
N GLU A 163 1.97 -9.88 -6.33
CA GLU A 163 2.21 -10.65 -7.54
C GLU A 163 2.75 -12.05 -7.23
N ALA A 164 2.37 -13.01 -8.08
CA ALA A 164 2.91 -14.36 -8.03
C ALA A 164 4.25 -14.44 -8.75
N LEU A 165 5.23 -15.11 -8.15
CA LEU A 165 6.48 -15.56 -8.76
C LEU A 165 6.52 -17.10 -8.69
N ASP A 166 6.55 -17.77 -9.83
CA ASP A 166 6.52 -19.23 -9.93
C ASP A 166 5.39 -19.90 -9.12
N GLY A 167 4.22 -19.26 -9.13
CA GLY A 167 3.03 -19.72 -8.40
C GLY A 167 3.01 -19.37 -6.91
N LYS A 168 4.06 -18.78 -6.35
CA LYS A 168 4.12 -18.34 -4.95
C LYS A 168 3.81 -16.86 -4.84
N MET A 169 2.98 -16.47 -3.85
CA MET A 169 2.66 -15.07 -3.54
C MET A 169 3.16 -14.66 -2.15
N VAL A 170 3.30 -15.62 -1.24
CA VAL A 170 3.63 -15.39 0.17
C VAL A 170 4.41 -16.57 0.73
N GLU A 171 5.34 -16.28 1.65
CA GLU A 171 6.01 -17.24 2.47
C GLU A 171 5.71 -16.94 3.95
N TRP A 172 4.93 -17.83 4.58
CA TRP A 172 4.51 -17.69 5.96
C TRP A 172 5.59 -18.17 6.92
N MET A 173 5.77 -17.47 8.03
CA MET A 173 6.76 -17.71 9.05
C MET A 173 6.09 -17.83 10.42
N GLU A 174 6.84 -17.61 11.50
CA GLU A 174 6.36 -17.70 12.88
C GLU A 174 5.28 -16.66 13.20
N LYS A 175 4.49 -16.96 14.23
CA LYS A 175 3.50 -16.00 14.75
C LYS A 175 4.18 -14.77 15.35
N VAL A 176 3.51 -13.64 15.22
CA VAL A 176 3.87 -12.41 15.94
C VAL A 176 3.44 -12.59 17.40
N SER A 177 4.39 -12.49 18.34
CA SER A 177 4.08 -12.54 19.77
C SER A 177 3.33 -11.30 20.24
N ASP A 178 2.73 -11.35 21.44
CA ASP A 178 2.03 -10.20 22.00
C ASP A 178 3.01 -9.05 22.32
N GLU A 179 4.24 -9.38 22.73
CA GLU A 179 5.28 -8.36 22.96
C GLU A 179 5.67 -7.66 21.65
N GLN A 180 5.86 -8.42 20.56
CA GLN A 180 6.15 -7.86 19.24
C GLN A 180 5.01 -7.01 18.72
N TYR A 181 3.77 -7.49 18.88
CA TYR A 181 2.57 -6.75 18.48
C TYR A 181 2.43 -5.43 19.23
N ASP A 182 2.78 -5.39 20.51
CA ASP A 182 2.76 -4.18 21.35
C ASP A 182 3.98 -3.26 21.15
N GLY A 183 4.94 -3.68 20.30
CA GLY A 183 6.18 -2.93 20.07
C GLY A 183 7.13 -2.96 21.27
N ARG A 184 6.93 -3.89 22.20
CA ARG A 184 7.82 -4.11 23.34
C ARG A 184 9.03 -4.97 22.87
N LYS A 185 10.21 -4.54 23.24
CA LYS A 185 11.48 -5.25 22.94
C LYS A 185 11.79 -6.28 24.01
#